data_624e0ee7bbcefa7b91f5cab2ad6d6ce5
#
_entry.id   624e0ee7bbcefa7b91f5cab2ad6d6ce5
#
_cell.length_a   1.000
_cell.length_b   1.000
_cell.length_c   1.000
_cell.angle_alpha   90.00
_cell.angle_beta   90.00
_cell.angle_gamma   90.00
#
_symmetry.space_group_name_H-M   'P 1'
#
loop_
_entity.id
_entity.type
_entity.pdbx_description
1 polymer ?
#
loop_
_entity_poly.entity_id
_entity_poly.type
_entity_poly.pdbx_seq_one_letter_code
_entity_poly.pdbx_strand_id
1 'polypeptide(L)'
;MTSLDRMLNILDLFREDRFQIQSEDVVALAQCSRATAYRYLRSLCACGLLAPAPGGAYVLGSRVIEMDRLLRRSDPLLTCSREVMTQCSQRTGLNMMLCSHYRNQVMCVDTEWIDTSVELLYERGKPMPMFRGAMAKVILANLSPYQLKNLMLEHAQDIRACGLGQNWKEFKSKLNVIRREGVCVSNSEVMPNLMGIAAPVFDHEGRVIGSVVFVVRPEHAQELGIESLCAQIKTTAQAITAKITQLA
;
A
#
# COMPACT_ATOMS: atom_id res chain seq x y z
N MET A 1 -17.81 14.02 -13.53
CA MET A 1 -17.22 14.39 -12.24
C MET A 1 -18.09 15.48 -11.60
N THR A 2 -18.62 15.24 -10.43
CA THR A 2 -19.47 16.22 -9.70
C THR A 2 -18.63 17.35 -9.10
N SER A 3 -19.28 18.43 -8.62
CA SER A 3 -18.59 19.51 -7.89
C SER A 3 -17.91 19.01 -6.60
N LEU A 4 -18.51 18.01 -5.94
CA LEU A 4 -17.94 17.37 -4.74
C LEU A 4 -16.69 16.55 -5.08
N ASP A 5 -16.72 15.78 -6.16
CA ASP A 5 -15.54 15.02 -6.60
C ASP A 5 -14.37 15.96 -6.89
N ARG A 6 -14.64 17.09 -7.59
CA ARG A 6 -13.58 18.08 -7.90
C ARG A 6 -12.98 18.69 -6.63
N MET A 7 -13.80 18.95 -5.61
CA MET A 7 -13.33 19.47 -4.33
C MET A 7 -12.46 18.44 -3.60
N LEU A 8 -12.88 17.18 -3.54
CA LEU A 8 -12.13 16.11 -2.85
C LEU A 8 -10.82 15.77 -3.56
N ASN A 9 -10.80 15.82 -4.89
CA ASN A 9 -9.58 15.57 -5.68
C ASN A 9 -8.49 16.62 -5.47
N ILE A 10 -8.78 17.76 -4.82
CA ILE A 10 -7.77 18.74 -4.41
C ILE A 10 -6.74 18.09 -3.48
N LEU A 11 -7.15 17.10 -2.69
CA LEU A 11 -6.25 16.37 -1.80
C LEU A 11 -5.18 15.56 -2.56
N ASP A 12 -5.45 15.18 -3.81
CA ASP A 12 -4.50 14.46 -4.68
C ASP A 12 -3.37 15.36 -5.22
N LEU A 13 -3.45 16.68 -4.98
CA LEU A 13 -2.37 17.62 -5.29
C LEU A 13 -1.18 17.49 -4.32
N PHE A 14 -1.42 16.98 -3.11
CA PHE A 14 -0.36 16.75 -2.14
C PHE A 14 0.40 15.47 -2.48
N ARG A 15 1.72 15.58 -2.60
CA ARG A 15 2.64 14.49 -2.96
C ARG A 15 3.95 14.66 -2.21
N GLU A 16 4.83 13.66 -2.29
CA GLU A 16 6.16 13.71 -1.65
C GLU A 16 7.03 14.89 -2.13
N ASP A 17 6.82 15.36 -3.35
CA ASP A 17 7.49 16.51 -3.96
C ASP A 17 6.69 17.81 -3.81
N ARG A 18 5.48 17.76 -3.19
CA ARG A 18 4.57 18.89 -3.12
C ARG A 18 3.75 18.90 -1.82
N PHE A 19 4.29 19.57 -0.81
CA PHE A 19 3.65 19.69 0.51
C PHE A 19 2.74 20.92 0.67
N GLN A 20 2.74 21.82 -0.32
CA GLN A 20 1.92 23.05 -0.33
C GLN A 20 1.28 23.23 -1.69
N ILE A 21 0.07 23.78 -1.71
CA ILE A 21 -0.68 24.13 -2.92
C ILE A 21 -1.14 25.58 -2.89
N GLN A 22 -1.33 26.19 -4.06
CA GLN A 22 -1.88 27.52 -4.24
C GLN A 22 -3.30 27.44 -4.82
N SER A 23 -4.05 28.54 -4.74
CA SER A 23 -5.39 28.61 -5.34
C SER A 23 -5.38 28.38 -6.86
N GLU A 24 -4.32 28.78 -7.54
CA GLU A 24 -4.08 28.58 -8.97
C GLU A 24 -3.99 27.11 -9.34
N ASP A 25 -3.40 26.29 -8.48
CA ASP A 25 -3.32 24.84 -8.68
C ASP A 25 -4.70 24.19 -8.66
N VAL A 26 -5.56 24.69 -7.74
CA VAL A 26 -6.93 24.22 -7.63
C VAL A 26 -7.75 24.64 -8.84
N VAL A 27 -7.56 25.88 -9.34
CA VAL A 27 -8.20 26.37 -10.57
C VAL A 27 -7.81 25.45 -11.75
N ALA A 28 -6.52 25.12 -11.89
CA ALA A 28 -6.02 24.28 -12.96
C ALA A 28 -6.56 22.83 -12.87
N LEU A 29 -6.50 22.21 -11.69
CA LEU A 29 -6.96 20.84 -11.47
C LEU A 29 -8.48 20.71 -11.67
N ALA A 30 -9.26 21.57 -11.01
CA ALA A 30 -10.71 21.48 -10.99
C ALA A 30 -11.38 22.12 -12.22
N GLN A 31 -10.60 22.79 -13.09
CA GLN A 31 -11.08 23.55 -14.25
C GLN A 31 -12.25 24.46 -13.87
N CYS A 32 -12.07 25.29 -12.85
CA CYS A 32 -13.11 26.13 -12.27
C CYS A 32 -12.66 27.59 -12.13
N SER A 33 -13.61 28.50 -11.83
CA SER A 33 -13.29 29.89 -11.53
C SER A 33 -12.53 30.03 -10.21
N ARG A 34 -11.76 31.11 -10.05
CA ARG A 34 -11.07 31.45 -8.79
C ARG A 34 -12.06 31.49 -7.61
N ALA A 35 -13.23 32.06 -7.79
CA ALA A 35 -14.27 32.09 -6.74
C ALA A 35 -14.69 30.68 -6.30
N THR A 36 -14.81 29.74 -7.23
CA THR A 36 -15.14 28.35 -6.93
C THR A 36 -13.98 27.65 -6.22
N ALA A 37 -12.74 27.87 -6.67
CA ALA A 37 -11.53 27.31 -6.02
C ALA A 37 -11.44 27.78 -4.56
N TYR A 38 -11.61 29.08 -4.29
CA TYR A 38 -11.64 29.61 -2.92
C TYR A 38 -12.75 29.00 -2.07
N ARG A 39 -13.94 28.77 -2.64
CA ARG A 39 -15.04 28.10 -1.92
C ARG A 39 -14.67 26.67 -1.54
N TYR A 40 -14.02 25.90 -2.43
CA TYR A 40 -13.55 24.56 -2.14
C TYR A 40 -12.48 24.57 -1.04
N LEU A 41 -11.45 25.41 -1.18
CA LEU A 41 -10.38 25.55 -0.19
C LEU A 41 -10.93 25.95 1.18
N ARG A 42 -11.85 26.90 1.23
CA ARG A 42 -12.53 27.31 2.47
C ARG A 42 -13.29 26.15 3.13
N SER A 43 -14.00 25.34 2.34
CA SER A 43 -14.72 24.17 2.86
C SER A 43 -13.77 23.12 3.42
N LEU A 44 -12.65 22.83 2.73
CA LEU A 44 -11.62 21.90 3.19
C LEU A 44 -10.89 22.42 4.44
N CYS A 45 -10.67 23.73 4.55
CA CYS A 45 -10.13 24.33 5.78
C CYS A 45 -11.14 24.28 6.92
N ALA A 46 -12.41 24.55 6.66
CA ALA A 46 -13.46 24.53 7.69
C ALA A 46 -13.63 23.13 8.33
N CYS A 47 -13.43 22.06 7.57
CA CYS A 47 -13.44 20.69 8.10
C CYS A 47 -12.07 20.21 8.61
N GLY A 48 -11.02 21.06 8.57
CA GLY A 48 -9.68 20.76 9.07
C GLY A 48 -8.83 19.86 8.20
N LEU A 49 -9.25 19.52 6.98
CA LEU A 49 -8.46 18.73 6.02
C LEU A 49 -7.32 19.54 5.41
N LEU A 50 -7.51 20.86 5.26
CA LEU A 50 -6.47 21.82 4.89
C LEU A 50 -6.28 22.86 5.99
N ALA A 51 -5.14 23.52 5.97
CA ALA A 51 -4.84 24.70 6.77
C ALA A 51 -4.17 25.75 5.90
N PRO A 52 -4.44 27.07 6.14
CA PRO A 52 -3.74 28.15 5.46
C PRO A 52 -2.28 28.19 5.92
N ALA A 53 -1.40 28.52 4.98
CA ALA A 53 0.04 28.69 5.19
C ALA A 53 0.52 30.08 4.69
N PRO A 54 1.74 30.51 5.04
CA PRO A 54 2.28 31.77 4.55
C PRO A 54 2.27 31.89 3.02
N GLY A 55 2.17 33.10 2.51
CA GLY A 55 2.15 33.37 1.07
C GLY A 55 0.86 32.97 0.37
N GLY A 56 -0.25 32.78 1.10
CA GLY A 56 -1.55 32.37 0.52
C GLY A 56 -1.62 30.89 0.13
N ALA A 57 -0.64 30.11 0.55
CA ALA A 57 -0.60 28.66 0.34
C ALA A 57 -1.52 27.90 1.29
N TYR A 58 -1.75 26.62 0.98
CA TYR A 58 -2.50 25.68 1.80
C TYR A 58 -1.67 24.42 2.01
N VAL A 59 -1.74 23.85 3.21
CA VAL A 59 -1.09 22.59 3.62
C VAL A 59 -2.13 21.61 4.13
N LEU A 60 -1.75 20.34 4.32
CA LEU A 60 -2.62 19.37 5.00
C LEU A 60 -2.92 19.82 6.43
N GLY A 61 -4.17 19.77 6.82
CA GLY A 61 -4.66 20.16 8.14
C GLY A 61 -4.54 19.07 9.18
N SER A 62 -4.61 19.45 10.46
CA SER A 62 -4.46 18.53 11.61
C SER A 62 -5.54 17.45 11.69
N ARG A 63 -6.67 17.61 11.01
CA ARG A 63 -7.72 16.57 10.91
C ARG A 63 -7.18 15.26 10.33
N VAL A 64 -6.18 15.33 9.43
CA VAL A 64 -5.54 14.15 8.84
C VAL A 64 -4.83 13.32 9.92
N ILE A 65 -4.15 13.97 10.88
CA ILE A 65 -3.48 13.31 12.01
C ILE A 65 -4.51 12.62 12.92
N GLU A 66 -5.63 13.30 13.20
CA GLU A 66 -6.73 12.72 13.98
C GLU A 66 -7.31 11.48 13.31
N MET A 67 -7.57 11.55 12.00
CA MET A 67 -8.07 10.43 11.21
C MET A 67 -7.06 9.26 11.18
N ASP A 68 -5.76 9.51 11.00
CA ASP A 68 -4.74 8.45 11.06
C ASP A 68 -4.72 7.76 12.44
N ARG A 69 -4.84 8.54 13.52
CA ARG A 69 -4.93 7.98 14.88
C ARG A 69 -6.14 7.07 15.04
N LEU A 70 -7.30 7.47 14.54
CA LEU A 70 -8.53 6.66 14.60
C LEU A 70 -8.37 5.38 13.77
N LEU A 71 -7.84 5.50 12.55
CA LEU A 71 -7.57 4.37 11.66
C LEU A 71 -6.65 3.34 12.32
N ARG A 72 -5.54 3.77 12.95
CA ARG A 72 -4.61 2.89 13.67
C ARG A 72 -5.26 2.09 14.80
N ARG A 73 -6.38 2.54 15.33
CA ARG A 73 -7.11 1.91 16.45
C ARG A 73 -8.28 1.06 16.02
N SER A 74 -8.82 1.29 14.83
CA SER A 74 -10.06 0.65 14.35
C SER A 74 -9.87 -0.27 13.16
N ASP A 75 -8.78 -0.12 12.39
CA ASP A 75 -8.53 -0.97 11.22
C ASP A 75 -8.12 -2.39 11.67
N PRO A 76 -8.93 -3.43 11.36
CA PRO A 76 -8.61 -4.80 11.73
C PRO A 76 -7.27 -5.29 11.19
N LEU A 77 -6.88 -4.86 9.97
CA LEU A 77 -5.58 -5.21 9.39
C LEU A 77 -4.43 -4.72 10.28
N LEU A 78 -4.50 -3.49 10.78
CA LEU A 78 -3.47 -2.92 11.65
C LEU A 78 -3.49 -3.53 13.06
N THR A 79 -4.67 -3.61 13.67
CA THR A 79 -4.80 -4.03 15.08
C THR A 79 -4.47 -5.51 15.27
N CYS A 80 -4.85 -6.38 14.31
CA CYS A 80 -4.55 -7.82 14.36
C CYS A 80 -3.11 -8.15 13.96
N SER A 81 -2.49 -7.32 13.10
CA SER A 81 -1.14 -7.60 12.60
C SER A 81 -0.03 -7.24 13.58
N ARG A 82 -0.20 -6.17 14.36
CA ARG A 82 0.88 -5.57 15.16
C ARG A 82 1.59 -6.59 16.04
N GLU A 83 0.88 -7.26 16.93
CA GLU A 83 1.47 -8.23 17.84
C GLU A 83 2.11 -9.41 17.10
N VAL A 84 1.44 -9.92 16.05
CA VAL A 84 1.92 -11.06 15.26
C VAL A 84 3.21 -10.71 14.53
N MET A 85 3.29 -9.51 13.95
CA MET A 85 4.49 -9.02 13.27
C MET A 85 5.64 -8.80 14.26
N THR A 86 5.38 -8.14 15.40
CA THR A 86 6.41 -7.92 16.42
C THR A 86 7.01 -9.24 16.93
N GLN A 87 6.18 -10.23 17.25
CA GLN A 87 6.65 -11.54 17.68
C GLN A 87 7.44 -12.27 16.58
N CYS A 88 6.96 -12.19 15.33
CA CYS A 88 7.64 -12.82 14.21
C CYS A 88 8.99 -12.13 13.92
N SER A 89 9.03 -10.83 13.88
CA SER A 89 10.25 -10.04 13.64
C SER A 89 11.29 -10.27 14.73
N GLN A 90 10.89 -10.26 16.01
CA GLN A 90 11.79 -10.58 17.15
C GLN A 90 12.38 -11.98 17.07
N ARG A 91 11.57 -12.98 16.68
CA ARG A 91 12.01 -14.37 16.56
C ARG A 91 12.96 -14.60 15.39
N THR A 92 12.73 -13.90 14.27
CA THR A 92 13.49 -14.11 13.03
C THR A 92 14.67 -13.16 12.86
N GLY A 93 14.67 -12.02 13.57
CA GLY A 93 15.63 -10.93 13.36
C GLY A 93 15.39 -10.16 12.06
N LEU A 94 14.25 -10.38 11.37
CA LEU A 94 13.98 -9.82 10.06
C LEU A 94 13.05 -8.60 10.12
N ASN A 95 13.32 -7.65 9.22
CA ASN A 95 12.43 -6.53 8.97
C ASN A 95 11.14 -7.00 8.31
N MET A 96 10.03 -6.42 8.72
CA MET A 96 8.71 -6.73 8.18
C MET A 96 7.96 -5.46 7.80
N MET A 97 7.14 -5.57 6.75
CA MET A 97 6.20 -4.53 6.35
C MET A 97 4.81 -5.13 6.21
N LEU A 98 3.81 -4.32 6.55
CA LEU A 98 2.40 -4.58 6.29
C LEU A 98 1.94 -3.65 5.18
N CYS A 99 1.37 -4.21 4.14
CA CYS A 99 0.85 -3.45 3.02
C CYS A 99 -0.66 -3.65 2.89
N SER A 100 -1.39 -2.58 2.56
CA SER A 100 -2.80 -2.64 2.21
C SER A 100 -3.01 -2.36 0.73
N HIS A 101 -4.16 -2.79 0.22
CA HIS A 101 -4.62 -2.47 -1.13
C HIS A 101 -5.69 -1.38 -1.05
N TYR A 102 -5.43 -0.25 -1.67
CA TYR A 102 -6.33 0.90 -1.69
C TYR A 102 -6.35 1.53 -3.07
N ARG A 103 -7.52 1.67 -3.70
CA ARG A 103 -7.72 2.33 -5.03
C ARG A 103 -6.71 1.88 -6.07
N ASN A 104 -6.52 0.69 -6.43
CA ASN A 104 -5.50 0.23 -7.39
C ASN A 104 -4.05 0.62 -7.02
N GLN A 105 -3.78 0.86 -5.73
CA GLN A 105 -2.44 1.10 -5.19
C GLN A 105 -2.16 0.17 -4.03
N VAL A 106 -0.92 -0.19 -3.87
CA VAL A 106 -0.41 -0.85 -2.67
C VAL A 106 0.24 0.23 -1.80
N MET A 107 -0.06 0.22 -0.52
CA MET A 107 0.45 1.21 0.42
C MET A 107 1.07 0.51 1.62
N CYS A 108 2.24 0.95 2.06
CA CYS A 108 2.79 0.54 3.34
C CYS A 108 1.94 1.14 4.46
N VAL A 109 1.41 0.30 5.36
CA VAL A 109 0.53 0.75 6.45
C VAL A 109 1.11 0.54 7.83
N ASP A 110 2.07 -0.37 7.99
CA ASP A 110 2.85 -0.55 9.23
C ASP A 110 4.18 -1.24 8.94
N THR A 111 5.15 -1.12 9.86
CA THR A 111 6.47 -1.74 9.74
C THR A 111 6.97 -2.20 11.10
N GLU A 112 7.68 -3.33 11.14
CA GLU A 112 8.53 -3.77 12.24
C GLU A 112 9.97 -3.80 11.71
N TRP A 113 10.80 -2.85 12.18
CA TRP A 113 12.13 -2.64 11.62
C TRP A 113 13.19 -2.85 12.68
N ILE A 114 13.81 -4.03 12.69
CA ILE A 114 14.79 -4.46 13.67
C ILE A 114 16.22 -4.28 13.13
N ASP A 115 16.46 -4.75 11.89
CA ASP A 115 17.77 -4.57 11.25
C ASP A 115 17.87 -3.16 10.66
N THR A 116 18.47 -2.25 11.43
CA THR A 116 18.71 -0.85 11.03
C THR A 116 19.83 -0.69 10.01
N SER A 117 20.56 -1.77 9.65
CA SER A 117 21.55 -1.75 8.56
C SER A 117 20.87 -1.76 7.17
N VAL A 118 19.58 -2.05 7.12
CA VAL A 118 18.72 -1.92 5.95
C VAL A 118 17.94 -0.61 6.07
N GLU A 119 18.11 0.29 5.09
CA GLU A 119 17.39 1.57 5.07
C GLU A 119 15.89 1.36 4.90
N LEU A 120 15.08 2.04 5.72
CA LEU A 120 13.63 2.04 5.61
C LEU A 120 13.20 3.07 4.55
N LEU A 121 13.03 2.63 3.30
CA LEU A 121 12.62 3.50 2.19
C LEU A 121 11.10 3.69 2.09
N TYR A 122 10.31 2.79 2.67
CA TYR A 122 8.86 2.81 2.61
C TYR A 122 8.24 2.90 4.00
N GLU A 123 7.97 4.13 4.39
CA GLU A 123 7.26 4.44 5.63
C GLU A 123 5.75 4.30 5.46
N ARG A 124 5.04 4.33 6.56
CA ARG A 124 3.57 4.34 6.59
C ARG A 124 3.00 5.48 5.76
N GLY A 125 2.04 5.13 4.92
CA GLY A 125 1.36 6.07 4.02
C GLY A 125 2.06 6.22 2.66
N LYS A 126 3.26 5.67 2.49
CA LYS A 126 3.98 5.74 1.21
C LYS A 126 3.40 4.76 0.21
N PRO A 127 2.97 5.24 -0.99
CA PRO A 127 2.53 4.37 -2.07
C PRO A 127 3.67 3.47 -2.56
N MET A 128 3.34 2.23 -2.86
CA MET A 128 4.26 1.24 -3.39
C MET A 128 3.89 0.86 -4.83
N PRO A 129 4.86 0.43 -5.66
CA PRO A 129 4.57 0.01 -7.02
C PRO A 129 3.53 -1.12 -7.05
N MET A 130 2.46 -0.98 -7.85
CA MET A 130 1.37 -1.94 -7.93
C MET A 130 1.76 -3.26 -8.62
N PHE A 131 2.73 -3.23 -9.56
CA PHE A 131 3.10 -4.38 -10.38
C PHE A 131 4.50 -4.92 -10.08
N ARG A 132 5.18 -4.42 -9.05
CA ARG A 132 6.53 -4.84 -8.65
C ARG A 132 6.55 -5.24 -7.19
N GLY A 133 7.47 -6.14 -6.88
CA GLY A 133 7.69 -6.63 -5.52
C GLY A 133 6.70 -7.70 -5.09
N ALA A 134 7.14 -8.51 -4.15
CA ALA A 134 6.37 -9.64 -3.64
C ALA A 134 5.02 -9.22 -3.04
N MET A 135 5.00 -8.10 -2.26
CA MET A 135 3.82 -7.59 -1.58
C MET A 135 2.67 -7.25 -2.55
N ALA A 136 2.99 -6.59 -3.66
CA ALA A 136 1.97 -6.23 -4.65
C ALA A 136 1.49 -7.47 -5.43
N LYS A 137 2.41 -8.35 -5.81
CA LYS A 137 2.09 -9.54 -6.59
C LYS A 137 1.18 -10.53 -5.86
N VAL A 138 1.34 -10.71 -4.52
CA VAL A 138 0.42 -11.56 -3.75
C VAL A 138 -0.97 -10.94 -3.62
N ILE A 139 -1.07 -9.61 -3.52
CA ILE A 139 -2.35 -8.91 -3.54
C ILE A 139 -3.01 -9.10 -4.91
N LEU A 140 -2.30 -8.77 -6.00
CA LEU A 140 -2.79 -8.96 -7.38
C LEU A 140 -3.28 -10.39 -7.63
N ALA A 141 -2.51 -11.38 -7.19
CA ALA A 141 -2.86 -12.79 -7.38
C ALA A 141 -4.20 -13.18 -6.75
N ASN A 142 -4.66 -12.43 -5.76
CA ASN A 142 -5.87 -12.71 -5.01
C ASN A 142 -7.03 -11.73 -5.30
N LEU A 143 -6.84 -10.75 -6.20
CA LEU A 143 -7.92 -9.90 -6.68
C LEU A 143 -8.93 -10.70 -7.53
N SER A 144 -10.15 -10.19 -7.61
CA SER A 144 -11.19 -10.77 -8.46
C SER A 144 -10.83 -10.67 -9.95
N PRO A 145 -11.32 -11.56 -10.80
CA PRO A 145 -11.11 -11.47 -12.25
C PRO A 145 -11.58 -10.15 -12.86
N TYR A 146 -12.61 -9.54 -12.29
CA TYR A 146 -13.11 -8.23 -12.71
C TYR A 146 -12.08 -7.12 -12.44
N GLN A 147 -11.55 -7.07 -11.21
CA GLN A 147 -10.51 -6.10 -10.84
C GLN A 147 -9.24 -6.26 -11.69
N LEU A 148 -8.80 -7.50 -11.89
CA LEU A 148 -7.62 -7.79 -12.74
C LEU A 148 -7.82 -7.37 -14.19
N LYS A 149 -9.03 -7.55 -14.76
CA LYS A 149 -9.34 -7.09 -16.12
C LYS A 149 -9.29 -5.57 -16.23
N ASN A 150 -9.84 -4.86 -15.25
CA ASN A 150 -9.78 -3.39 -15.23
C ASN A 150 -8.32 -2.89 -15.14
N LEU A 151 -7.52 -3.48 -14.24
CA LEU A 151 -6.09 -3.17 -14.15
C LEU A 151 -5.36 -3.44 -15.48
N MET A 152 -5.67 -4.53 -16.16
CA MET A 152 -5.08 -4.84 -17.47
C MET A 152 -5.46 -3.83 -18.55
N LEU A 153 -6.69 -3.28 -18.51
CA LEU A 153 -7.15 -2.25 -19.45
C LEU A 153 -6.47 -0.91 -19.19
N GLU A 154 -6.31 -0.54 -17.93
CA GLU A 154 -5.78 0.75 -17.52
C GLU A 154 -4.23 0.79 -17.54
N HIS A 155 -3.57 -0.34 -17.23
CA HIS A 155 -2.13 -0.43 -16.96
C HIS A 155 -1.40 -1.49 -17.80
N ALA A 156 -1.86 -1.77 -19.02
CA ALA A 156 -1.28 -2.82 -19.86
C ALA A 156 0.23 -2.63 -20.14
N GLN A 157 0.70 -1.39 -20.24
CA GLN A 157 2.11 -1.08 -20.46
C GLN A 157 2.94 -1.39 -19.21
N ASP A 158 2.48 -0.99 -18.05
CA ASP A 158 3.17 -1.23 -16.77
C ASP A 158 3.25 -2.72 -16.45
N ILE A 159 2.16 -3.46 -16.69
CA ILE A 159 2.10 -4.92 -16.53
C ILE A 159 3.12 -5.62 -17.40
N ARG A 160 3.26 -5.19 -18.68
CA ARG A 160 4.27 -5.71 -19.60
C ARG A 160 5.69 -5.36 -19.16
N ALA A 161 5.91 -4.09 -18.80
CA ALA A 161 7.21 -3.60 -18.36
C ALA A 161 7.70 -4.30 -17.10
N CYS A 162 6.78 -4.70 -16.21
CA CYS A 162 7.09 -5.48 -15.00
C CYS A 162 7.17 -7.00 -15.25
N GLY A 163 7.11 -7.45 -16.51
CA GLY A 163 7.25 -8.86 -16.85
C GLY A 163 6.09 -9.74 -16.38
N LEU A 164 4.92 -9.16 -16.05
CA LEU A 164 3.76 -9.92 -15.57
C LEU A 164 2.94 -10.57 -16.68
N GLY A 165 3.21 -10.24 -17.95
CA GLY A 165 2.61 -10.87 -19.13
C GLY A 165 2.33 -9.86 -20.24
N GLN A 166 2.27 -10.35 -21.48
CA GLN A 166 2.00 -9.53 -22.67
C GLN A 166 0.50 -9.39 -22.93
N ASN A 167 -0.30 -10.34 -22.43
CA ASN A 167 -1.73 -10.43 -22.64
C ASN A 167 -2.44 -11.00 -21.39
N TRP A 168 -3.79 -10.99 -21.41
CA TRP A 168 -4.61 -11.48 -20.30
C TRP A 168 -4.31 -12.93 -19.89
N LYS A 169 -4.05 -13.82 -20.86
CA LYS A 169 -3.81 -15.25 -20.58
C LYS A 169 -2.50 -15.42 -19.80
N GLU A 170 -1.43 -14.75 -20.22
CA GLU A 170 -0.13 -14.79 -19.54
C GLU A 170 -0.20 -14.13 -18.16
N PHE A 171 -0.80 -12.94 -18.07
CA PHE A 171 -0.98 -12.22 -16.82
C PHE A 171 -1.69 -13.08 -15.78
N LYS A 172 -2.87 -13.62 -16.16
CA LYS A 172 -3.65 -14.51 -15.29
C LYS A 172 -2.89 -15.79 -14.92
N SER A 173 -2.15 -16.38 -15.87
CA SER A 173 -1.36 -17.59 -15.61
C SER A 173 -0.29 -17.37 -14.55
N LYS A 174 0.48 -16.28 -14.66
CA LYS A 174 1.52 -15.92 -13.68
C LYS A 174 0.93 -15.66 -12.30
N LEU A 175 -0.18 -14.93 -12.21
CA LEU A 175 -0.84 -14.67 -10.94
C LEU A 175 -1.44 -15.94 -10.32
N ASN A 176 -1.96 -16.86 -11.12
CA ASN A 176 -2.49 -18.14 -10.63
C ASN A 176 -1.41 -19.01 -9.97
N VAL A 177 -0.15 -18.95 -10.44
CA VAL A 177 0.97 -19.64 -9.78
C VAL A 177 1.17 -19.07 -8.39
N ILE A 178 1.28 -17.74 -8.26
CA ILE A 178 1.45 -17.07 -6.96
C ILE A 178 0.27 -17.37 -6.03
N ARG A 179 -0.96 -17.33 -6.55
CA ARG A 179 -2.17 -17.63 -5.79
C ARG A 179 -2.15 -19.06 -5.22
N ARG A 180 -1.76 -20.04 -6.04
CA ARG A 180 -1.68 -21.45 -5.63
C ARG A 180 -0.61 -21.67 -4.57
N GLU A 181 0.56 -21.02 -4.71
CA GLU A 181 1.65 -21.11 -3.77
C GLU A 181 1.38 -20.36 -2.46
N GLY A 182 0.52 -19.34 -2.48
CA GLY A 182 0.18 -18.50 -1.34
C GLY A 182 1.34 -17.64 -0.84
N VAL A 183 2.38 -17.49 -1.64
CA VAL A 183 3.59 -16.71 -1.34
C VAL A 183 4.22 -16.22 -2.63
N CYS A 184 4.90 -15.08 -2.57
CA CYS A 184 5.73 -14.57 -3.66
C CYS A 184 7.09 -14.15 -3.12
N VAL A 185 8.13 -14.43 -3.89
CA VAL A 185 9.49 -13.96 -3.64
C VAL A 185 9.85 -12.99 -4.76
N SER A 186 10.44 -11.85 -4.42
CA SER A 186 10.97 -10.87 -5.37
C SER A 186 12.38 -10.47 -4.94
N ASN A 187 13.29 -10.32 -5.89
CA ASN A 187 14.65 -9.89 -5.63
C ASN A 187 14.95 -8.59 -6.38
N SER A 188 15.36 -7.55 -5.65
CA SER A 188 15.76 -6.24 -6.17
C SER A 188 14.72 -5.56 -7.09
N GLU A 189 13.45 -5.92 -7.00
CA GLU A 189 12.40 -5.36 -7.86
C GLU A 189 11.92 -3.98 -7.41
N VAL A 190 11.94 -3.71 -6.11
CA VAL A 190 11.45 -2.45 -5.49
C VAL A 190 12.60 -1.69 -4.88
N MET A 191 13.47 -2.39 -4.16
CA MET A 191 14.66 -1.82 -3.54
C MET A 191 15.88 -2.61 -3.99
N PRO A 192 16.96 -1.95 -4.47
CA PRO A 192 18.20 -2.63 -4.87
C PRO A 192 18.76 -3.43 -3.70
N ASN A 193 19.30 -4.61 -4.00
CA ASN A 193 19.93 -5.51 -3.02
C ASN A 193 19.03 -5.96 -1.86
N LEU A 194 17.71 -5.91 -2.05
CA LEU A 194 16.76 -6.42 -1.08
C LEU A 194 15.80 -7.42 -1.72
N MET A 195 15.52 -8.47 -0.97
CA MET A 195 14.54 -9.49 -1.28
C MET A 195 13.27 -9.25 -0.47
N GLY A 196 12.12 -9.32 -1.13
CA GLY A 196 10.81 -9.34 -0.50
C GLY A 196 10.24 -10.77 -0.54
N ILE A 197 9.76 -11.28 0.59
CA ILE A 197 9.05 -12.56 0.68
C ILE A 197 7.70 -12.26 1.32
N ALA A 198 6.61 -12.35 0.56
CA ALA A 198 5.30 -11.87 0.97
C ALA A 198 4.21 -12.93 0.89
N ALA A 199 3.25 -12.86 1.81
CA ALA A 199 2.04 -13.65 1.81
C ALA A 199 0.79 -12.75 1.94
N PRO A 200 -0.37 -13.13 1.36
CA PRO A 200 -1.59 -12.33 1.38
C PRO A 200 -2.30 -12.44 2.73
N VAL A 201 -2.96 -11.35 3.13
CA VAL A 201 -3.85 -11.29 4.29
C VAL A 201 -5.27 -11.07 3.80
N PHE A 202 -6.22 -11.82 4.39
CA PHE A 202 -7.62 -11.82 3.98
C PHE A 202 -8.54 -11.30 5.09
N ASP A 203 -9.71 -10.80 4.69
CA ASP A 203 -10.81 -10.53 5.60
C ASP A 203 -11.63 -11.80 5.88
N HIS A 204 -12.68 -11.65 6.70
CA HIS A 204 -13.60 -12.74 7.07
C HIS A 204 -14.40 -13.31 5.89
N GLU A 205 -14.53 -12.57 4.78
CA GLU A 205 -15.19 -13.05 3.55
C GLU A 205 -14.19 -13.68 2.57
N GLY A 206 -12.91 -13.81 2.93
CA GLY A 206 -11.85 -14.34 2.08
C GLY A 206 -11.40 -13.38 0.97
N ARG A 207 -11.69 -12.10 1.08
CA ARG A 207 -11.17 -11.07 0.16
C ARG A 207 -9.80 -10.62 0.63
N VAL A 208 -8.85 -10.48 -0.30
CA VAL A 208 -7.53 -9.95 0.03
C VAL A 208 -7.63 -8.47 0.43
N ILE A 209 -7.13 -8.13 1.59
CA ILE A 209 -7.10 -6.77 2.13
C ILE A 209 -5.69 -6.20 2.23
N GLY A 210 -4.68 -7.06 2.14
CA GLY A 210 -3.30 -6.65 2.22
C GLY A 210 -2.32 -7.81 2.08
N SER A 211 -1.08 -7.54 2.45
CA SER A 211 0.01 -8.53 2.50
C SER A 211 0.98 -8.20 3.62
N VAL A 212 1.58 -9.23 4.20
CA VAL A 212 2.73 -9.12 5.10
C VAL A 212 3.97 -9.60 4.36
N VAL A 213 5.11 -8.92 4.55
CA VAL A 213 6.33 -9.17 3.80
C VAL A 213 7.57 -9.11 4.69
N PHE A 214 8.48 -10.07 4.54
CA PHE A 214 9.86 -9.94 5.00
C PHE A 214 10.66 -9.09 4.02
N VAL A 215 11.46 -8.18 4.55
CA VAL A 215 12.44 -7.39 3.80
C VAL A 215 13.83 -7.79 4.30
N VAL A 216 14.62 -8.42 3.44
CA VAL A 216 15.87 -9.08 3.83
C VAL A 216 16.90 -8.97 2.71
N ARG A 217 18.19 -8.97 3.04
CA ARG A 217 19.25 -9.09 2.04
C ARG A 217 19.27 -10.48 1.42
N PRO A 218 19.53 -10.63 0.10
CA PRO A 218 19.51 -11.94 -0.56
C PRO A 218 20.44 -12.97 0.08
N GLU A 219 21.64 -12.55 0.51
CA GLU A 219 22.63 -13.40 1.15
C GLU A 219 22.06 -13.96 2.47
N HIS A 220 21.50 -13.10 3.29
CA HIS A 220 20.91 -13.50 4.58
C HIS A 220 19.66 -14.39 4.39
N ALA A 221 18.87 -14.13 3.34
CA ALA A 221 17.73 -14.99 2.99
C ALA A 221 18.18 -16.40 2.58
N GLN A 222 19.33 -16.54 1.90
CA GLN A 222 19.91 -17.83 1.53
C GLN A 222 20.43 -18.59 2.75
N GLU A 223 21.09 -17.89 3.68
CA GLU A 223 21.58 -18.48 4.94
C GLU A 223 20.43 -19.05 5.79
N LEU A 224 19.32 -18.32 5.88
CA LEU A 224 18.12 -18.74 6.63
C LEU A 224 17.27 -19.79 5.90
N GLY A 225 17.47 -19.95 4.60
CA GLY A 225 16.71 -20.82 3.72
C GLY A 225 15.40 -20.18 3.24
N ILE A 226 15.33 -19.83 1.96
CA ILE A 226 14.18 -19.16 1.35
C ILE A 226 12.88 -19.94 1.55
N GLU A 227 12.91 -21.27 1.44
CA GLU A 227 11.73 -22.12 1.67
C GLU A 227 11.20 -22.02 3.11
N SER A 228 12.12 -21.99 4.09
CA SER A 228 11.78 -21.78 5.49
C SER A 228 11.12 -20.43 5.71
N LEU A 229 11.67 -19.35 5.12
CA LEU A 229 11.11 -18.01 5.19
C LEU A 229 9.73 -17.93 4.50
N CYS A 230 9.54 -18.61 3.37
CA CYS A 230 8.24 -18.74 2.71
C CYS A 230 7.21 -19.43 3.61
N ALA A 231 7.59 -20.49 4.31
CA ALA A 231 6.70 -21.17 5.25
C ALA A 231 6.34 -20.26 6.45
N GLN A 232 7.32 -19.55 7.00
CA GLN A 232 7.12 -18.64 8.13
C GLN A 232 6.22 -17.46 7.78
N ILE A 233 6.41 -16.79 6.63
CA ILE A 233 5.58 -15.67 6.24
C ILE A 233 4.13 -16.09 5.94
N LYS A 234 3.92 -17.29 5.38
CA LYS A 234 2.57 -17.85 5.20
C LYS A 234 1.88 -18.10 6.54
N THR A 235 2.58 -18.70 7.50
CA THR A 235 2.05 -18.91 8.85
C THR A 235 1.70 -17.58 9.53
N THR A 236 2.55 -16.58 9.38
CA THR A 236 2.32 -15.22 9.91
C THR A 236 1.08 -14.58 9.29
N ALA A 237 0.93 -14.64 7.96
CA ALA A 237 -0.25 -14.12 7.26
C ALA A 237 -1.54 -14.86 7.66
N GLN A 238 -1.48 -16.17 7.84
CA GLN A 238 -2.61 -16.98 8.31
C GLN A 238 -3.01 -16.61 9.75
N ALA A 239 -2.05 -16.39 10.64
CA ALA A 239 -2.32 -15.96 12.00
C ALA A 239 -3.00 -14.58 12.05
N ILE A 240 -2.57 -13.64 11.20
CA ILE A 240 -3.22 -12.34 11.06
C ILE A 240 -4.65 -12.50 10.54
N THR A 241 -4.84 -13.26 9.46
CA THR A 241 -6.16 -13.54 8.87
C THR A 241 -7.11 -14.19 9.89
N ALA A 242 -6.62 -15.17 10.67
CA ALA A 242 -7.42 -15.81 11.71
C ALA A 242 -7.88 -14.83 12.80
N LYS A 243 -6.98 -13.93 13.26
CA LYS A 243 -7.37 -12.87 14.22
C LYS A 243 -8.42 -11.91 13.64
N ILE A 244 -8.30 -11.53 12.37
CA ILE A 244 -9.29 -10.67 11.68
C ILE A 244 -10.65 -11.37 11.61
N THR A 245 -10.67 -12.65 11.25
CA THR A 245 -11.90 -13.44 11.16
C THR A 245 -12.60 -13.60 12.52
N GLN A 246 -11.84 -13.62 13.63
CA GLN A 246 -12.39 -13.69 14.99
C GLN A 246 -13.02 -12.39 15.47
N LEU A 247 -12.72 -11.24 14.85
CA LEU A 247 -13.28 -9.93 15.18
C LEU A 247 -14.61 -9.64 14.45
N ALA A 248 -14.96 -10.42 13.45
CA ALA A 248 -16.15 -10.26 12.62
C ALA A 248 -17.33 -11.06 13.16
#